data_9deba05817b194d7b23a2756fb08f2cf
#
_entry.id   9deba05817b194d7b23a2756fb08f2cf
#
_cell.length_a   1.000
_cell.length_b   1.000
_cell.length_c   1.000
_cell.angle_alpha   90.00
_cell.angle_beta   90.00
_cell.angle_gamma   90.00
#
_symmetry.space_group_name_H-M   'P 1'
#
loop_
_entity.id
_entity.type
_entity.pdbx_description
1 polymer ?
#
loop_
_entity_poly.entity_id
_entity_poly.type
_entity_poly.pdbx_seq_one_letter_code
_entity_poly.pdbx_strand_id
1 'polypeptide(L)'
;MTTQLFERALVPLASEDDARATCRAIEPHLPDDCELVAVHVIEKAGGAPDKASVEQREEVAEEIFAVVADRFPNRDVATEILYGTDVAETILDHAAAIDASVVAFTPREAGLLVRLLTGDTASSIVNETDRPVLVLPEPDGE
;
A
#
# COMPACT_ATOMS: atom_id res chain seq x y z
N MET A 1 4.62 26.28 -8.24
CA MET A 1 3.87 25.73 -7.11
C MET A 1 4.58 24.50 -6.56
N THR A 2 4.72 24.43 -5.26
CA THR A 2 5.43 23.34 -4.63
C THR A 2 4.47 22.23 -4.27
N THR A 3 4.79 21.01 -4.69
CA THR A 3 4.00 19.84 -4.33
C THR A 3 4.41 19.38 -2.93
N GLN A 4 3.45 19.25 -2.05
CA GLN A 4 3.72 18.75 -0.72
C GLN A 4 3.82 17.24 -0.73
N LEU A 5 4.79 16.71 0.00
CA LEU A 5 5.00 15.28 0.03
C LEU A 5 3.76 14.53 0.55
N PHE A 6 3.15 15.05 1.59
CA PHE A 6 1.98 14.41 2.20
C PHE A 6 0.70 15.14 1.85
N GLU A 7 0.41 15.19 0.57
CA GLU A 7 -0.87 15.73 0.11
C GLU A 7 -1.86 14.60 -0.16
N ARG A 8 -1.42 13.57 -0.85
CA ARG A 8 -2.21 12.36 -1.08
C ARG A 8 -1.25 11.18 -1.07
N ALA A 9 -1.30 10.39 0.00
CA ALA A 9 -0.37 9.29 0.19
C ALA A 9 -1.02 7.97 -0.22
N LEU A 10 -0.36 7.25 -1.11
CA LEU A 10 -0.79 5.91 -1.49
C LEU A 10 -0.01 4.91 -0.67
N VAL A 11 -0.72 4.04 0.03
CA VAL A 11 -0.10 3.08 0.94
C VAL A 11 -0.52 1.67 0.54
N PRO A 12 0.37 0.93 -0.15
CA PRO A 12 0.07 -0.45 -0.48
C PRO A 12 0.30 -1.35 0.74
N LEU A 13 -0.62 -2.27 0.97
CA LEU A 13 -0.59 -3.13 2.14
C LEU A 13 -0.78 -4.58 1.72
N ALA A 14 -0.03 -5.48 2.35
CA ALA A 14 -0.01 -6.88 1.95
C ALA A 14 -0.77 -7.78 2.91
N SER A 15 -0.89 -7.40 4.17
CA SER A 15 -1.51 -8.24 5.19
C SER A 15 -2.00 -7.36 6.33
N GLU A 16 -2.72 -7.96 7.26
CA GLU A 16 -3.16 -7.22 8.45
C GLU A 16 -1.98 -6.77 9.29
N ASP A 17 -0.97 -7.64 9.45
CA ASP A 17 0.22 -7.25 10.21
C ASP A 17 0.96 -6.11 9.54
N ASP A 18 1.06 -6.17 8.23
CA ASP A 18 1.67 -5.09 7.46
C ASP A 18 0.89 -3.80 7.65
N ALA A 19 -0.44 -3.89 7.65
CA ALA A 19 -1.28 -2.71 7.84
C ALA A 19 -1.04 -2.08 9.21
N ARG A 20 -0.97 -2.91 10.26
CA ARG A 20 -0.73 -2.39 11.59
C ARG A 20 0.61 -1.69 11.70
N ALA A 21 1.65 -2.32 11.16
CA ALA A 21 2.99 -1.76 11.23
C ALA A 21 3.11 -0.49 10.41
N THR A 22 2.57 -0.51 9.21
CA THR A 22 2.67 0.65 8.33
C THR A 22 1.88 1.83 8.87
N CYS A 23 0.68 1.58 9.39
CA CYS A 23 -0.10 2.66 10.00
C CYS A 23 0.63 3.26 11.18
N ARG A 24 1.24 2.41 12.03
CA ARG A 24 2.00 2.92 13.18
C ARG A 24 3.20 3.74 12.74
N ALA A 25 3.87 3.29 11.68
CA ALA A 25 5.07 3.98 11.21
C ALA A 25 4.74 5.31 10.56
N ILE A 26 3.63 5.39 9.82
CA ILE A 26 3.32 6.59 9.05
C ILE A 26 2.58 7.63 9.88
N GLU A 27 1.86 7.20 10.92
CA GLU A 27 0.99 8.10 11.67
C GLU A 27 1.69 9.37 12.17
N PRO A 28 2.91 9.29 12.74
CA PRO A 28 3.57 10.50 13.24
C PRO A 28 3.90 11.51 12.15
N HIS A 29 3.89 11.09 10.90
CA HIS A 29 4.29 11.96 9.79
C HIS A 29 3.11 12.52 9.02
N LEU A 30 1.89 12.05 9.30
CA LEU A 30 0.72 12.42 8.50
C LEU A 30 0.11 13.73 8.97
N PRO A 31 0.06 14.74 8.10
CA PRO A 31 -0.72 15.94 8.42
C PRO A 31 -2.20 15.62 8.44
N ASP A 32 -2.96 16.43 9.17
CA ASP A 32 -4.40 16.22 9.27
C ASP A 32 -5.12 16.32 7.94
N ASP A 33 -4.59 17.11 7.03
CA ASP A 33 -5.24 17.33 5.74
C ASP A 33 -4.72 16.44 4.63
N CYS A 34 -3.87 15.47 4.95
CA CYS A 34 -3.38 14.53 3.95
C CYS A 34 -4.44 13.48 3.65
N GLU A 35 -4.70 13.26 2.37
CA GLU A 35 -5.56 12.16 1.96
C GLU A 35 -4.78 10.86 2.03
N LEU A 36 -5.35 9.86 2.67
CA LEU A 36 -4.72 8.56 2.79
C LEU A 36 -5.48 7.57 1.94
N VAL A 37 -4.76 6.91 1.01
CA VAL A 37 -5.36 5.93 0.12
C VAL A 37 -4.65 4.60 0.37
N ALA A 38 -5.38 3.63 0.93
CA ALA A 38 -4.83 2.31 1.19
C ALA A 38 -5.24 1.37 0.08
N VAL A 39 -4.29 0.61 -0.45
CA VAL A 39 -4.59 -0.33 -1.53
C VAL A 39 -4.01 -1.69 -1.20
N HIS A 40 -4.62 -2.71 -1.77
CA HIS A 40 -4.12 -4.07 -1.69
C HIS A 40 -4.18 -4.65 -3.10
N VAL A 41 -3.08 -5.23 -3.55
CA VAL A 41 -2.99 -5.78 -4.89
C VAL A 41 -3.25 -7.27 -4.83
N ILE A 42 -4.26 -7.72 -5.57
CA ILE A 42 -4.50 -9.14 -5.76
C ILE A 42 -3.78 -9.54 -7.04
N GLU A 43 -2.76 -10.35 -6.88
CA GLU A 43 -1.90 -10.74 -7.97
C GLU A 43 -2.56 -11.80 -8.82
N LYS A 44 -2.61 -11.57 -10.13
CA LYS A 44 -3.15 -12.53 -11.07
C LYS A 44 -2.01 -13.36 -11.62
N ALA A 45 -1.85 -14.55 -11.10
CA ALA A 45 -0.89 -15.48 -11.68
C ALA A 45 -1.47 -16.03 -12.97
N GLY A 46 -0.65 -16.45 -13.88
CA GLY A 46 -1.12 -16.93 -15.18
C GLY A 46 -2.28 -17.90 -15.07
N GLY A 47 -3.22 -17.81 -15.96
CA GLY A 47 -4.43 -18.61 -15.93
C GLY A 47 -5.52 -17.91 -15.14
N ALA A 48 -6.75 -18.30 -15.36
CA ALA A 48 -7.86 -17.69 -14.65
C ALA A 48 -7.99 -18.29 -13.26
N PRO A 49 -7.90 -17.48 -12.21
CA PRO A 49 -8.12 -18.00 -10.85
C PRO A 49 -9.58 -18.41 -10.72
N ASP A 50 -9.86 -19.40 -9.88
CA ASP A 50 -11.24 -19.75 -9.69
C ASP A 50 -11.91 -18.68 -8.83
N LYS A 51 -13.23 -18.62 -8.94
CA LYS A 51 -13.99 -17.56 -8.32
C LYS A 51 -13.87 -17.57 -6.80
N ALA A 52 -13.84 -18.75 -6.18
CA ALA A 52 -13.76 -18.87 -4.75
C ALA A 52 -12.43 -18.30 -4.24
N SER A 53 -11.35 -18.52 -4.98
CA SER A 53 -10.05 -18.00 -4.60
C SER A 53 -10.02 -16.47 -4.66
N VAL A 54 -10.64 -15.90 -5.68
CA VAL A 54 -10.70 -14.45 -5.80
C VAL A 54 -11.52 -13.86 -4.66
N GLU A 55 -12.67 -14.45 -4.36
CA GLU A 55 -13.52 -13.96 -3.27
C GLU A 55 -12.80 -14.02 -1.93
N GLN A 56 -12.01 -15.07 -1.71
CA GLN A 56 -11.26 -15.22 -0.50
C GLN A 56 -10.22 -14.13 -0.35
N ARG A 57 -9.54 -13.80 -1.44
CA ARG A 57 -8.54 -12.73 -1.41
C ARG A 57 -9.18 -11.37 -1.21
N GLU A 58 -10.38 -11.17 -1.75
CA GLU A 58 -11.09 -9.91 -1.54
C GLU A 58 -11.53 -9.77 -0.09
N GLU A 59 -11.89 -10.88 0.56
CA GLU A 59 -12.20 -10.84 1.98
C GLU A 59 -10.98 -10.45 2.81
N VAL A 60 -9.81 -10.97 2.45
CA VAL A 60 -8.57 -10.60 3.13
C VAL A 60 -8.31 -9.10 2.95
N ALA A 61 -8.55 -8.59 1.75
CA ALA A 61 -8.37 -7.15 1.51
C ALA A 61 -9.28 -6.33 2.41
N GLU A 62 -10.53 -6.75 2.58
CA GLU A 62 -11.44 -6.02 3.44
C GLU A 62 -10.99 -6.03 4.89
N GLU A 63 -10.42 -7.14 5.33
CA GLU A 63 -9.87 -7.22 6.69
C GLU A 63 -8.67 -6.29 6.87
N ILE A 64 -7.83 -6.20 5.84
CA ILE A 64 -6.70 -5.27 5.85
C ILE A 64 -7.20 -3.84 5.98
N PHE A 65 -8.21 -3.49 5.19
CA PHE A 65 -8.75 -2.13 5.22
C PHE A 65 -9.43 -1.82 6.55
N ALA A 66 -10.03 -2.83 7.20
CA ALA A 66 -10.62 -2.62 8.51
C ALA A 66 -9.56 -2.25 9.55
N VAL A 67 -8.37 -2.83 9.45
CA VAL A 67 -7.26 -2.48 10.33
C VAL A 67 -6.91 -1.01 10.16
N VAL A 68 -6.85 -0.54 8.91
CA VAL A 68 -6.53 0.86 8.65
C VAL A 68 -7.61 1.77 9.22
N ALA A 69 -8.87 1.44 9.01
CA ALA A 69 -9.98 2.25 9.51
C ALA A 69 -9.97 2.32 11.04
N ASP A 70 -9.66 1.22 11.70
CA ASP A 70 -9.57 1.20 13.16
C ASP A 70 -8.44 2.08 13.65
N ARG A 71 -7.34 2.13 12.92
CA ARG A 71 -6.19 2.93 13.33
C ARG A 71 -6.42 4.41 13.14
N PHE A 72 -7.21 4.78 12.14
CA PHE A 72 -7.47 6.18 11.82
C PHE A 72 -8.97 6.49 11.87
N PRO A 73 -9.58 6.40 13.07
CA PRO A 73 -11.04 6.54 13.17
C PRO A 73 -11.54 7.93 12.81
N ASN A 74 -10.68 8.94 12.88
CA ASN A 74 -11.08 10.32 12.63
C ASN A 74 -10.64 10.81 11.26
N ARG A 75 -10.19 9.90 10.39
CA ARG A 75 -9.71 10.26 9.06
C ARG A 75 -10.49 9.46 8.03
N ASP A 76 -10.90 10.13 6.98
CA ASP A 76 -11.48 9.43 5.83
C ASP A 76 -10.37 8.76 5.05
N VAL A 77 -10.35 7.44 5.06
CA VAL A 77 -9.35 6.67 4.33
C VAL A 77 -10.04 6.07 3.12
N ALA A 78 -9.53 6.39 1.94
CA ALA A 78 -9.99 5.74 0.72
C ALA A 78 -9.31 4.38 0.61
N THR A 79 -10.05 3.38 0.14
CA THR A 79 -9.51 2.04 -0.03
C THR A 79 -9.82 1.54 -1.41
N GLU A 80 -8.92 0.71 -1.94
CA GLU A 80 -9.09 0.19 -3.28
C GLU A 80 -8.41 -1.16 -3.41
N ILE A 81 -9.12 -2.13 -3.98
CA ILE A 81 -8.52 -3.42 -4.32
C ILE A 81 -8.04 -3.32 -5.76
N LEU A 82 -6.76 -3.61 -5.97
CA LEU A 82 -6.17 -3.56 -7.30
C LEU A 82 -5.88 -4.97 -7.79
N TYR A 83 -5.93 -5.16 -9.08
CA TYR A 83 -5.67 -6.45 -9.70
C TYR A 83 -4.62 -6.29 -10.77
N GLY A 84 -3.63 -7.17 -10.78
CA GLY A 84 -2.60 -7.09 -11.80
C GLY A 84 -1.66 -8.25 -11.73
N THR A 85 -0.84 -8.42 -12.79
CA THR A 85 0.15 -9.48 -12.85
C THR A 85 1.50 -9.03 -12.32
N ASP A 86 1.74 -7.72 -12.32
CA ASP A 86 2.99 -7.15 -11.82
C ASP A 86 2.61 -6.18 -10.70
N VAL A 87 3.02 -6.51 -9.48
CA VAL A 87 2.59 -5.76 -8.31
C VAL A 87 3.12 -4.33 -8.35
N ALA A 88 4.40 -4.16 -8.66
CA ALA A 88 5.00 -2.82 -8.69
C ALA A 88 4.34 -1.95 -9.73
N GLU A 89 4.15 -2.48 -10.92
CA GLU A 89 3.52 -1.73 -12.00
C GLU A 89 2.09 -1.35 -11.63
N THR A 90 1.37 -2.28 -11.02
CA THR A 90 -0.01 -2.02 -10.62
C THR A 90 -0.08 -0.88 -9.62
N ILE A 91 0.83 -0.88 -8.64
CA ILE A 91 0.88 0.17 -7.63
C ILE A 91 1.21 1.52 -8.28
N LEU A 92 2.23 1.55 -9.13
CA LEU A 92 2.65 2.80 -9.75
C LEU A 92 1.61 3.35 -10.73
N ASP A 93 0.94 2.47 -11.47
CA ASP A 93 -0.13 2.89 -12.36
C ASP A 93 -1.28 3.53 -11.56
N HIS A 94 -1.62 2.95 -10.42
CA HIS A 94 -2.68 3.53 -9.61
C HIS A 94 -2.24 4.86 -8.99
N ALA A 95 -0.97 4.94 -8.56
CA ALA A 95 -0.45 6.19 -8.03
C ALA A 95 -0.57 7.31 -9.06
N ALA A 96 -0.29 6.99 -10.32
CA ALA A 96 -0.43 7.98 -11.39
C ALA A 96 -1.89 8.33 -11.63
N ALA A 97 -2.77 7.32 -11.57
CA ALA A 97 -4.19 7.54 -11.82
C ALA A 97 -4.83 8.47 -10.79
N ILE A 98 -4.40 8.38 -9.54
CA ILE A 98 -4.96 9.24 -8.49
C ILE A 98 -4.10 10.47 -8.22
N ASP A 99 -3.01 10.62 -8.95
CA ASP A 99 -2.06 11.72 -8.75
C ASP A 99 -1.55 11.75 -7.30
N ALA A 100 -1.06 10.61 -6.84
CA ALA A 100 -0.53 10.52 -5.48
C ALA A 100 0.72 11.37 -5.34
N SER A 101 0.88 12.03 -4.22
CA SER A 101 2.07 12.84 -3.95
C SER A 101 3.22 11.99 -3.43
N VAL A 102 2.91 10.82 -2.88
CA VAL A 102 3.94 9.92 -2.35
C VAL A 102 3.37 8.50 -2.31
N VAL A 103 4.25 7.52 -2.53
CA VAL A 103 3.93 6.12 -2.27
C VAL A 103 4.74 5.73 -1.05
N ALA A 104 4.07 5.26 0.01
CA ALA A 104 4.73 4.99 1.28
C ALA A 104 4.50 3.54 1.69
N PHE A 105 5.54 2.86 2.10
CA PHE A 105 5.42 1.48 2.57
C PHE A 105 6.49 1.16 3.60
N THR A 106 6.28 0.08 4.34
CA THR A 106 7.20 -0.38 5.37
C THR A 106 7.83 -1.70 4.91
N PRO A 107 9.15 -1.81 4.89
CA PRO A 107 9.79 -3.08 4.57
C PRO A 107 9.63 -4.04 5.74
N ARG A 108 9.07 -5.21 5.49
CA ARG A 108 8.84 -6.19 6.53
C ARG A 108 9.23 -7.55 6.04
N GLU A 109 9.45 -8.44 6.98
CA GLU A 109 9.83 -9.80 6.65
C GLU A 109 8.68 -10.66 6.17
N ALA A 110 7.45 -10.24 6.38
CA ALA A 110 6.30 -11.03 5.98
C ALA A 110 5.48 -10.29 4.96
N GLY A 111 4.81 -11.03 4.11
CA GLY A 111 3.85 -10.48 3.19
C GLY A 111 4.45 -9.90 1.95
N LEU A 112 3.69 -9.05 1.32
CA LEU A 112 4.05 -8.52 0.00
C LEU A 112 5.32 -7.70 0.04
N LEU A 113 5.53 -6.95 1.12
CA LEU A 113 6.67 -6.04 1.17
C LEU A 113 8.00 -6.76 1.23
N VAL A 114 8.02 -7.98 1.79
CA VAL A 114 9.23 -8.79 1.71
C VAL A 114 9.54 -9.08 0.25
N ARG A 115 8.53 -9.44 -0.51
CA ARG A 115 8.73 -9.69 -1.93
C ARG A 115 9.13 -8.42 -2.67
N LEU A 116 8.63 -7.28 -2.23
CA LEU A 116 9.06 -6.01 -2.81
C LEU A 116 10.55 -5.79 -2.60
N LEU A 117 11.05 -6.19 -1.43
CA LEU A 117 12.45 -5.95 -1.11
C LEU A 117 13.37 -7.03 -1.67
N THR A 118 12.92 -8.28 -1.72
CA THR A 118 13.79 -9.39 -2.10
C THR A 118 13.72 -9.72 -3.57
N GLY A 119 12.69 -9.26 -4.25
CA GLY A 119 12.57 -9.50 -5.68
C GLY A 119 12.74 -8.20 -6.43
N ASP A 120 12.27 -8.22 -7.64
CA ASP A 120 12.39 -7.06 -8.51
C ASP A 120 11.36 -5.99 -8.21
N THR A 121 10.36 -6.28 -7.37
CA THR A 121 9.24 -5.37 -7.17
C THR A 121 9.67 -4.07 -6.49
N ALA A 122 10.39 -4.17 -5.35
CA ALA A 122 10.85 -2.96 -4.67
C ALA A 122 11.80 -2.18 -5.55
N SER A 123 12.69 -2.87 -6.22
CA SER A 123 13.62 -2.24 -7.13
C SER A 123 12.87 -1.53 -8.25
N SER A 124 11.85 -2.17 -8.78
CA SER A 124 11.04 -1.57 -9.84
C SER A 124 10.32 -0.32 -9.35
N ILE A 125 9.75 -0.37 -8.14
CA ILE A 125 9.08 0.81 -7.60
C ILE A 125 10.05 1.97 -7.47
N VAL A 126 11.23 1.70 -6.89
CA VAL A 126 12.21 2.76 -6.66
C VAL A 126 12.76 3.31 -7.96
N ASN A 127 12.99 2.44 -8.95
CA ASN A 127 13.66 2.86 -10.18
C ASN A 127 12.71 3.39 -11.24
N GLU A 128 11.45 2.96 -11.22
CA GLU A 128 10.51 3.33 -12.27
C GLU A 128 9.50 4.37 -11.85
N THR A 129 9.53 4.78 -10.59
CA THR A 129 8.55 5.74 -10.09
C THR A 129 8.79 7.13 -10.69
N ASP A 130 7.69 7.82 -10.97
CA ASP A 130 7.75 9.22 -11.39
C ASP A 130 7.34 10.15 -10.25
N ARG A 131 7.25 9.64 -9.03
CA ARG A 131 6.85 10.43 -7.88
C ARG A 131 7.59 9.92 -6.65
N PRO A 132 7.63 10.70 -5.56
CA PRO A 132 8.35 10.31 -4.36
C PRO A 132 7.89 8.98 -3.79
N VAL A 133 8.86 8.21 -3.31
CA VAL A 133 8.61 6.95 -2.62
C VAL A 133 9.24 7.06 -1.24
N LEU A 134 8.45 6.75 -0.22
CA LEU A 134 8.90 6.83 1.15
C LEU A 134 8.93 5.44 1.75
N VAL A 135 10.11 5.01 2.16
CA VAL A 135 10.28 3.74 2.85
C VAL A 135 10.34 4.02 4.34
N LEU A 136 9.34 3.52 5.05
CA LEU A 136 9.21 3.78 6.47
C LEU A 136 9.96 2.72 7.28
N PRO A 137 10.64 3.11 8.37
CA PRO A 137 11.28 2.10 9.21
C PRO A 137 10.25 1.28 9.95
N GLU A 138 10.63 0.06 10.28
CA GLU A 138 9.76 -0.76 11.11
C GLU A 138 9.59 -0.07 12.46
N PRO A 139 8.34 0.00 12.96
CA PRO A 139 8.14 0.70 14.22
C PRO A 139 8.77 -0.07 15.38
N ASP A 140 9.38 0.68 16.28
CA ASP A 140 9.97 0.12 17.48
C ASP A 140 8.92 -0.26 18.49
N GLY A 141 9.29 -1.16 19.39
CA GLY A 141 8.49 -1.46 20.53
C GLY A 141 7.33 -2.36 20.23
N GLU A 142 7.31 -2.74 19.04
CA GLU A 142 6.37 -3.70 18.66
C GLU A 142 5.17 -3.79 19.43
#